data_8ee86aefec213963d7401dde8853d1ad
#
_entry.id   8ee86aefec213963d7401dde8853d1ad
#
_cell.length_a   1.000
_cell.length_b   1.000
_cell.length_c   1.000
_cell.angle_alpha   90.00
_cell.angle_beta   90.00
_cell.angle_gamma   90.00
#
_symmetry.space_group_name_H-M   'P 1'
#
loop_
_entity.id
_entity.type
_entity.pdbx_description
1 polymer ?
#
loop_
_entity_poly.entity_id
_entity_poly.type
_entity_poly.pdbx_seq_one_letter_code
_entity_poly.pdbx_strand_id
1 'polypeptide(L)'
;MGKYFGTDGFRGEANVVLTVEHAFKVGRYLGWYFGQDHKARIVIGKDTRRSSYMFEYALAAGLTASGADAYLLHVTTTPSVSYVVRTENFDCGLMISASHNPYYDNGIKVINSEGHKMEAEVEAKIEAYIDGEIDEIPLATKESIGRTVDYAAGRNRYIGHLISLATRSFKDMRVGLDCANGSASSVAKSVFDALGAKTYVINNEPNGVNINTNCGSTHIEVLQEYVKEKHLDIGFAYDGDADRCIAVDENGNVVDGDRIIYVCGKYLMEQGKLKDNTVVTTIMSNLGLYKACDKIGMKYEQTAVGDKYVYENMLKNGYVLGGEQSGHIIFSKHARTGDGILTSLMVMEAIIEKKQTLGTLADEVKIFPQLLKNVRVKDKKTALDNATVQAAVEKTAEELGTDGRILVRESGTEPVIRVMVEAASDEICEKYVDSVVKVIESEGLCE
;
A
#
# COMPACT_ATOMS: atom_id res chain seq x y z
N MET A 1 2.86 -14.98 -11.71
CA MET A 1 1.86 -13.91 -11.83
C MET A 1 0.85 -14.37 -12.84
N GLY A 2 -0.42 -14.06 -12.65
CA GLY A 2 -1.47 -14.29 -13.60
C GLY A 2 -1.36 -13.42 -14.86
N LYS A 3 -2.22 -13.64 -15.80
CA LYS A 3 -2.31 -12.85 -17.05
C LYS A 3 -2.85 -11.44 -16.78
N TYR A 4 -3.83 -11.32 -15.89
CA TYR A 4 -4.52 -10.08 -15.54
C TYR A 4 -4.22 -9.63 -14.10
N PHE A 5 -4.21 -10.58 -13.15
CA PHE A 5 -3.93 -10.28 -11.75
C PHE A 5 -2.43 -10.24 -11.48
N GLY A 6 -1.96 -9.04 -11.11
CA GLY A 6 -0.60 -8.80 -10.63
C GLY A 6 -0.51 -8.96 -9.11
N THR A 7 0.55 -8.39 -8.51
CA THR A 7 0.75 -8.41 -7.05
C THR A 7 -0.31 -7.61 -6.29
N ASP A 8 -1.04 -6.70 -6.95
CA ASP A 8 -2.01 -5.81 -6.32
C ASP A 8 -3.32 -5.68 -7.13
N GLY A 9 -3.88 -6.83 -7.51
CA GLY A 9 -5.11 -6.96 -8.26
C GLY A 9 -4.95 -6.82 -9.78
N PHE A 10 -6.06 -6.75 -10.48
CA PHE A 10 -6.14 -6.54 -11.92
C PHE A 10 -6.09 -5.03 -12.20
N ARG A 11 -4.98 -4.52 -12.72
CA ARG A 11 -4.78 -3.10 -13.01
C ARG A 11 -4.55 -2.82 -14.48
N GLY A 12 -5.00 -1.65 -14.92
CA GLY A 12 -4.70 -1.13 -16.25
C GLY A 12 -5.48 0.13 -16.58
N GLU A 13 -5.16 0.72 -17.73
CA GLU A 13 -5.91 1.85 -18.25
C GLU A 13 -7.37 1.47 -18.49
N ALA A 14 -8.29 2.29 -17.95
CA ALA A 14 -9.72 2.01 -17.96
C ALA A 14 -10.28 2.01 -19.39
N ASN A 15 -11.03 0.97 -19.74
CA ASN A 15 -11.57 0.68 -21.09
C ASN A 15 -10.51 0.43 -22.18
N VAL A 16 -9.23 0.29 -21.81
CA VAL A 16 -8.16 -0.13 -22.72
C VAL A 16 -7.63 -1.50 -22.31
N VAL A 17 -7.13 -1.63 -21.08
CA VAL A 17 -6.64 -2.88 -20.50
C VAL A 17 -7.68 -3.51 -19.59
N LEU A 18 -8.21 -2.74 -18.64
CA LEU A 18 -9.30 -3.15 -17.76
C LEU A 18 -10.63 -2.60 -18.31
N THR A 19 -11.51 -3.47 -18.79
CA THR A 19 -12.78 -3.10 -19.42
C THR A 19 -13.99 -3.37 -18.53
N VAL A 20 -15.12 -2.78 -18.90
CA VAL A 20 -16.42 -3.05 -18.26
C VAL A 20 -16.78 -4.54 -18.32
N GLU A 21 -16.45 -5.21 -19.44
CA GLU A 21 -16.70 -6.65 -19.64
C GLU A 21 -15.88 -7.49 -18.67
N HIS A 22 -14.60 -7.13 -18.45
CA HIS A 22 -13.76 -7.78 -17.44
C HIS A 22 -14.39 -7.65 -16.04
N ALA A 23 -14.78 -6.44 -15.66
CA ALA A 23 -15.41 -6.19 -14.36
C ALA A 23 -16.73 -6.97 -14.20
N PHE A 24 -17.57 -7.01 -15.24
CA PHE A 24 -18.80 -7.82 -15.24
C PHE A 24 -18.50 -9.29 -15.04
N LYS A 25 -17.52 -9.86 -15.77
CA LYS A 25 -17.11 -11.26 -15.63
C LYS A 25 -16.51 -11.58 -14.27
N VAL A 26 -15.69 -10.68 -13.69
CA VAL A 26 -15.21 -10.81 -12.30
C VAL A 26 -16.40 -10.94 -11.34
N GLY A 27 -17.40 -10.06 -11.47
CA GLY A 27 -18.62 -10.12 -10.67
C GLY A 27 -19.40 -11.41 -10.89
N ARG A 28 -19.55 -11.84 -12.15
CA ARG A 28 -20.22 -13.10 -12.51
C ARG A 28 -19.57 -14.29 -11.81
N TYR A 29 -18.23 -14.39 -11.94
CA TYR A 29 -17.49 -15.52 -11.37
C TYR A 29 -17.58 -15.54 -9.85
N LEU A 30 -17.32 -14.43 -9.17
CA LEU A 30 -17.32 -14.36 -7.72
C LEU A 30 -18.72 -14.60 -7.13
N GLY A 31 -19.77 -14.05 -7.75
CA GLY A 31 -21.14 -14.27 -7.32
C GLY A 31 -21.54 -15.75 -7.39
N TRP A 32 -21.13 -16.45 -8.45
CA TRP A 32 -21.33 -17.88 -8.61
C TRP A 32 -20.45 -18.70 -7.67
N TYR A 33 -19.16 -18.38 -7.57
CA TYR A 33 -18.17 -19.13 -6.78
C TYR A 33 -18.54 -19.19 -5.31
N PHE A 34 -18.92 -18.05 -4.73
CA PHE A 34 -19.33 -17.99 -3.33
C PHE A 34 -20.82 -18.36 -3.10
N GLY A 35 -21.60 -18.41 -4.16
CA GLY A 35 -23.05 -18.67 -4.11
C GLY A 35 -23.47 -20.14 -4.19
N GLN A 36 -22.52 -21.12 -4.05
CA GLN A 36 -22.83 -22.53 -4.25
C GLN A 36 -23.70 -23.12 -3.14
N ASP A 37 -23.49 -22.75 -1.90
CA ASP A 37 -24.16 -23.32 -0.74
C ASP A 37 -25.11 -22.34 -0.03
N HIS A 38 -24.98 -21.05 -0.32
CA HIS A 38 -25.79 -19.99 0.29
C HIS A 38 -25.89 -18.79 -0.66
N LYS A 39 -26.71 -17.82 -0.32
CA LYS A 39 -26.78 -16.57 -1.06
C LYS A 39 -25.56 -15.71 -0.72
N ALA A 40 -24.60 -15.60 -1.63
CA ALA A 40 -23.37 -14.88 -1.40
C ALA A 40 -23.63 -13.39 -1.11
N ARG A 41 -22.83 -12.82 -0.21
CA ARG A 41 -22.84 -11.42 0.19
C ARG A 41 -21.47 -10.82 -0.11
N ILE A 42 -21.39 -9.91 -1.09
CA ILE A 42 -20.13 -9.35 -1.55
C ILE A 42 -20.18 -7.83 -1.39
N VAL A 43 -19.16 -7.27 -0.74
CA VAL A 43 -19.08 -5.83 -0.50
C VAL A 43 -18.17 -5.17 -1.53
N ILE A 44 -18.55 -4.00 -2.04
CA ILE A 44 -17.82 -3.22 -3.05
C ILE A 44 -17.50 -1.85 -2.49
N GLY A 45 -16.21 -1.50 -2.46
CA GLY A 45 -15.72 -0.14 -2.24
C GLY A 45 -15.01 0.39 -3.48
N LYS A 46 -14.88 1.69 -3.57
CA LYS A 46 -14.20 2.35 -4.69
C LYS A 46 -13.47 3.62 -4.26
N ASP A 47 -12.47 4.00 -5.05
CA ASP A 47 -11.86 5.31 -4.96
C ASP A 47 -12.68 6.38 -5.72
N THR A 48 -12.14 7.55 -5.88
CA THR A 48 -12.81 8.72 -6.46
C THR A 48 -12.69 8.83 -7.97
N ARG A 49 -12.01 7.89 -8.66
CA ARG A 49 -11.84 7.91 -10.12
C ARG A 49 -13.19 7.87 -10.82
N ARG A 50 -13.33 8.61 -11.92
CA ARG A 50 -14.55 8.59 -12.72
C ARG A 50 -14.90 7.18 -13.19
N SER A 51 -13.90 6.42 -13.62
CA SER A 51 -14.07 5.02 -14.07
C SER A 51 -14.48 4.06 -12.95
N SER A 52 -14.22 4.40 -11.68
CA SER A 52 -14.61 3.55 -10.54
C SER A 52 -16.12 3.38 -10.42
N TYR A 53 -16.89 4.40 -10.78
CA TYR A 53 -18.36 4.31 -10.82
C TYR A 53 -18.85 3.34 -11.91
N MET A 54 -18.23 3.39 -13.07
CA MET A 54 -18.55 2.48 -14.17
C MET A 54 -18.26 1.02 -13.80
N PHE A 55 -17.10 0.76 -13.20
CA PHE A 55 -16.72 -0.58 -12.76
C PHE A 55 -17.55 -1.08 -11.59
N GLU A 56 -17.96 -0.21 -10.65
CA GLU A 56 -18.90 -0.59 -9.57
C GLU A 56 -20.20 -1.13 -10.12
N TYR A 57 -20.80 -0.44 -11.11
CA TYR A 57 -22.04 -0.90 -11.74
C TYR A 57 -21.86 -2.21 -12.51
N ALA A 58 -20.72 -2.39 -13.19
CA ALA A 58 -20.44 -3.62 -13.93
C ALA A 58 -20.24 -4.83 -12.99
N LEU A 59 -19.48 -4.66 -11.91
CA LEU A 59 -19.30 -5.67 -10.87
C LEU A 59 -20.63 -6.02 -10.19
N ALA A 60 -21.40 -5.01 -9.78
CA ALA A 60 -22.71 -5.23 -9.15
C ALA A 60 -23.69 -5.95 -10.08
N ALA A 61 -23.72 -5.60 -11.37
CA ALA A 61 -24.52 -6.30 -12.36
C ALA A 61 -24.09 -7.76 -12.51
N GLY A 62 -22.78 -8.03 -12.59
CA GLY A 62 -22.24 -9.40 -12.66
C GLY A 62 -22.60 -10.24 -11.42
N LEU A 63 -22.41 -9.69 -10.23
CA LEU A 63 -22.75 -10.34 -8.97
C LEU A 63 -24.24 -10.69 -8.89
N THR A 64 -25.10 -9.72 -9.13
CA THR A 64 -26.55 -9.91 -9.01
C THR A 64 -27.10 -10.84 -10.08
N ALA A 65 -26.54 -10.83 -11.28
CA ALA A 65 -26.87 -11.77 -12.35
C ALA A 65 -26.44 -13.21 -12.03
N SER A 66 -25.51 -13.41 -11.09
CA SER A 66 -25.13 -14.73 -10.57
C SER A 66 -25.79 -15.09 -9.25
N GLY A 67 -26.74 -14.29 -8.75
CA GLY A 67 -27.52 -14.57 -7.56
C GLY A 67 -26.96 -13.99 -6.25
N ALA A 68 -25.77 -13.37 -6.28
CA ALA A 68 -25.15 -12.76 -5.10
C ALA A 68 -25.75 -11.38 -4.79
N ASP A 69 -25.82 -11.02 -3.50
CA ASP A 69 -26.16 -9.66 -3.07
C ASP A 69 -24.89 -8.79 -3.06
N ALA A 70 -24.93 -7.64 -3.73
CA ALA A 70 -23.87 -6.66 -3.82
C ALA A 70 -24.11 -5.50 -2.84
N TYR A 71 -23.20 -5.30 -1.88
CA TYR A 71 -23.28 -4.26 -0.85
C TYR A 71 -22.32 -3.12 -1.19
N LEU A 72 -22.86 -1.92 -1.44
CA LEU A 72 -22.11 -0.77 -1.92
C LEU A 72 -21.67 0.14 -0.78
N LEU A 73 -20.36 0.17 -0.49
CA LEU A 73 -19.76 1.12 0.47
C LEU A 73 -19.56 2.51 -0.13
N HIS A 74 -19.70 2.62 -1.46
CA HIS A 74 -19.37 3.82 -2.22
C HIS A 74 -17.90 4.20 -2.09
N VAL A 75 -17.58 5.53 -2.11
CA VAL A 75 -16.19 5.98 -1.93
C VAL A 75 -15.71 5.68 -0.52
N THR A 76 -14.69 4.82 -0.44
CA THR A 76 -14.07 4.37 0.80
C THR A 76 -12.64 3.89 0.55
N THR A 77 -11.87 3.66 1.61
CA THR A 77 -10.47 3.23 1.53
C THR A 77 -10.34 1.72 1.38
N THR A 78 -9.22 1.24 0.83
CA THR A 78 -8.91 -0.21 0.77
C THR A 78 -8.98 -0.87 2.15
N PRO A 79 -8.35 -0.32 3.22
CA PRO A 79 -8.47 -0.90 4.55
C PRO A 79 -9.90 -0.91 5.12
N SER A 80 -10.76 0.04 4.70
CA SER A 80 -12.18 0.02 5.06
C SER A 80 -12.90 -1.21 4.49
N VAL A 81 -12.65 -1.55 3.22
CA VAL A 81 -13.22 -2.77 2.60
C VAL A 81 -12.72 -4.02 3.34
N SER A 82 -11.41 -4.13 3.58
CA SER A 82 -10.80 -5.24 4.33
C SER A 82 -11.42 -5.38 5.74
N TYR A 83 -11.62 -4.26 6.44
CA TYR A 83 -12.25 -4.25 7.75
C TYR A 83 -13.69 -4.76 7.71
N VAL A 84 -14.51 -4.22 6.80
CA VAL A 84 -15.93 -4.55 6.69
C VAL A 84 -16.14 -6.01 6.29
N VAL A 85 -15.37 -6.52 5.33
CA VAL A 85 -15.45 -7.94 4.94
C VAL A 85 -15.32 -8.85 6.15
N ARG A 86 -14.27 -8.64 6.93
CA ARG A 86 -13.92 -9.47 8.06
C ARG A 86 -14.91 -9.36 9.21
N THR A 87 -15.37 -8.14 9.52
CA THR A 87 -16.16 -7.89 10.73
C THR A 87 -17.66 -8.07 10.54
N GLU A 88 -18.13 -8.09 9.30
CA GLU A 88 -19.55 -8.18 8.96
C GLU A 88 -19.93 -9.47 8.25
N ASN A 89 -19.02 -10.46 8.24
CA ASN A 89 -19.23 -11.80 7.65
C ASN A 89 -19.63 -11.73 6.16
N PHE A 90 -18.91 -10.97 5.35
CA PHE A 90 -19.03 -11.02 3.91
C PHE A 90 -18.16 -12.15 3.34
N ASP A 91 -18.59 -12.77 2.23
CA ASP A 91 -17.84 -13.84 1.58
C ASP A 91 -16.58 -13.32 0.91
N CYS A 92 -16.66 -12.13 0.28
CA CYS A 92 -15.49 -11.40 -0.17
C CYS A 92 -15.79 -9.90 -0.31
N GLY A 93 -14.72 -9.13 -0.53
CA GLY A 93 -14.77 -7.71 -0.83
C GLY A 93 -14.09 -7.38 -2.16
N LEU A 94 -14.57 -6.35 -2.78
CA LEU A 94 -14.00 -5.78 -4.00
C LEU A 94 -13.62 -4.34 -3.76
N MET A 95 -12.36 -4.00 -4.00
CA MET A 95 -11.93 -2.60 -4.01
C MET A 95 -11.56 -2.17 -5.41
N ILE A 96 -12.23 -1.12 -5.88
CA ILE A 96 -11.99 -0.53 -7.20
C ILE A 96 -11.05 0.65 -7.04
N SER A 97 -9.78 0.44 -7.32
CA SER A 97 -8.72 1.44 -7.26
C SER A 97 -7.45 0.97 -7.96
N ALA A 98 -6.68 1.90 -8.50
CA ALA A 98 -5.30 1.71 -8.91
C ALA A 98 -4.31 2.44 -7.97
N SER A 99 -4.66 2.63 -6.68
CA SER A 99 -3.82 3.24 -5.65
C SER A 99 -3.23 4.58 -6.11
N HIS A 100 -1.91 4.70 -6.20
CA HIS A 100 -1.19 5.92 -6.55
C HIS A 100 -1.07 6.22 -8.06
N ASN A 101 -1.59 5.33 -8.92
CA ASN A 101 -1.56 5.54 -10.38
C ASN A 101 -2.38 6.78 -10.81
N PRO A 102 -2.12 7.34 -12.00
CA PRO A 102 -2.93 8.41 -12.59
C PRO A 102 -4.41 8.05 -12.69
N TYR A 103 -5.27 9.07 -12.83
CA TYR A 103 -6.73 8.92 -12.82
C TYR A 103 -7.30 8.06 -13.94
N TYR A 104 -6.60 7.93 -15.06
CA TYR A 104 -7.04 7.12 -16.22
C TYR A 104 -6.79 5.63 -16.04
N ASP A 105 -5.90 5.23 -15.14
CA ASP A 105 -5.77 3.85 -14.69
C ASP A 105 -6.85 3.51 -13.67
N ASN A 106 -7.20 2.23 -13.58
CA ASN A 106 -8.00 1.69 -12.49
C ASN A 106 -7.60 0.24 -12.19
N GLY A 107 -8.21 -0.33 -11.16
CA GLY A 107 -7.93 -1.70 -10.74
C GLY A 107 -9.09 -2.32 -9.99
N ILE A 108 -9.08 -3.64 -9.91
CA ILE A 108 -9.99 -4.43 -9.07
C ILE A 108 -9.14 -5.31 -8.18
N LYS A 109 -9.19 -5.05 -6.87
CA LYS A 109 -8.57 -5.86 -5.82
C LYS A 109 -9.66 -6.76 -5.25
N VAL A 110 -9.40 -8.07 -5.18
CA VAL A 110 -10.31 -9.03 -4.56
C VAL A 110 -9.79 -9.37 -3.16
N ILE A 111 -10.65 -9.26 -2.16
CA ILE A 111 -10.32 -9.41 -0.74
C ILE A 111 -11.16 -10.57 -0.19
N ASN A 112 -10.51 -11.57 0.43
CA ASN A 112 -11.21 -12.74 0.98
C ASN A 112 -11.95 -12.41 2.30
N SER A 113 -12.72 -13.36 2.82
CA SER A 113 -13.53 -13.19 4.05
C SER A 113 -12.71 -12.84 5.30
N GLU A 114 -11.44 -13.14 5.32
CA GLU A 114 -10.49 -12.81 6.39
C GLU A 114 -9.95 -11.38 6.31
N GLY A 115 -10.27 -10.65 5.22
CA GLY A 115 -9.78 -9.29 4.95
C GLY A 115 -8.42 -9.24 4.28
N HIS A 116 -7.92 -10.35 3.73
CA HIS A 116 -6.66 -10.45 2.99
C HIS A 116 -6.89 -10.39 1.48
N LYS A 117 -5.80 -10.22 0.74
CA LYS A 117 -5.84 -10.46 -0.72
C LYS A 117 -6.33 -11.87 -1.00
N MET A 118 -7.11 -11.99 -2.08
CA MET A 118 -7.65 -13.28 -2.52
C MET A 118 -6.51 -14.26 -2.86
N GLU A 119 -6.76 -15.53 -2.65
CA GLU A 119 -5.86 -16.61 -2.98
C GLU A 119 -5.60 -16.67 -4.49
N ALA A 120 -4.34 -16.86 -4.88
CA ALA A 120 -3.91 -16.88 -6.28
C ALA A 120 -4.65 -17.94 -7.14
N GLU A 121 -5.09 -19.04 -6.52
CA GLU A 121 -5.87 -20.08 -7.18
C GLU A 121 -7.28 -19.59 -7.59
N VAL A 122 -7.89 -18.73 -6.79
CA VAL A 122 -9.20 -18.12 -7.10
C VAL A 122 -9.01 -17.05 -8.19
N GLU A 123 -7.96 -16.22 -8.09
CA GLU A 123 -7.62 -15.23 -9.11
C GLU A 123 -7.38 -15.91 -10.47
N ALA A 124 -6.63 -17.01 -10.51
CA ALA A 124 -6.38 -17.78 -11.73
C ALA A 124 -7.69 -18.33 -12.35
N LYS A 125 -8.65 -18.75 -11.53
CA LYS A 125 -9.97 -19.20 -12.01
C LYS A 125 -10.81 -18.04 -12.56
N ILE A 126 -10.71 -16.85 -11.97
CA ILE A 126 -11.34 -15.63 -12.52
C ILE A 126 -10.77 -15.35 -13.91
N GLU A 127 -9.42 -15.42 -14.06
CA GLU A 127 -8.75 -15.23 -15.35
C GLU A 127 -9.22 -16.24 -16.41
N ALA A 128 -9.27 -17.51 -16.05
CA ALA A 128 -9.77 -18.58 -16.94
C ALA A 128 -11.22 -18.34 -17.39
N TYR A 129 -12.08 -17.82 -16.49
CA TYR A 129 -13.45 -17.44 -16.84
C TYR A 129 -13.50 -16.21 -17.78
N ILE A 130 -12.66 -15.22 -17.55
CA ILE A 130 -12.53 -14.05 -18.42
C ILE A 130 -12.13 -14.48 -19.83
N ASP A 131 -11.19 -15.40 -19.97
CA ASP A 131 -10.67 -15.90 -21.25
C ASP A 131 -11.62 -16.94 -21.93
N GLY A 132 -12.70 -17.37 -21.26
CA GLY A 132 -13.63 -18.34 -21.79
C GLY A 132 -13.11 -19.79 -21.74
N GLU A 133 -12.17 -20.08 -20.87
CA GLU A 133 -11.63 -21.42 -20.60
C GLU A 133 -12.51 -22.23 -19.63
N ILE A 134 -13.44 -21.59 -18.96
CA ILE A 134 -14.44 -22.17 -18.07
C ILE A 134 -15.81 -22.01 -18.71
N ASP A 135 -16.67 -23.02 -18.59
CA ASP A 135 -18.05 -23.01 -19.09
C ASP A 135 -18.83 -21.79 -18.58
N GLU A 136 -19.77 -21.33 -19.39
CA GLU A 136 -20.61 -20.18 -19.05
C GLU A 136 -21.39 -20.43 -17.76
N ILE A 137 -21.30 -19.51 -16.85
CA ILE A 137 -22.01 -19.55 -15.57
C ILE A 137 -23.50 -19.29 -15.81
N PRO A 138 -24.42 -20.11 -15.28
CA PRO A 138 -25.85 -19.88 -15.41
C PRO A 138 -26.29 -18.52 -14.86
N LEU A 139 -27.26 -17.89 -15.52
CA LEU A 139 -27.88 -16.67 -14.97
C LEU A 139 -28.89 -17.03 -13.88
N ALA A 140 -28.87 -16.31 -12.79
CA ALA A 140 -29.93 -16.40 -11.80
C ALA A 140 -31.26 -15.87 -12.37
N THR A 141 -32.37 -16.48 -11.98
CA THR A 141 -33.69 -16.10 -12.44
C THR A 141 -34.65 -15.89 -11.29
N LYS A 142 -35.70 -15.11 -11.51
CA LYS A 142 -36.79 -14.87 -10.56
C LYS A 142 -36.24 -14.39 -9.19
N GLU A 143 -36.64 -15.05 -8.09
CA GLU A 143 -36.24 -14.79 -6.72
C GLU A 143 -34.75 -15.10 -6.42
N SER A 144 -34.11 -15.85 -7.31
CA SER A 144 -32.66 -16.15 -7.19
C SER A 144 -31.78 -14.98 -7.64
N ILE A 145 -32.32 -14.00 -8.39
CA ILE A 145 -31.54 -12.80 -8.76
C ILE A 145 -31.09 -12.08 -7.49
N GLY A 146 -29.82 -11.69 -7.47
CA GLY A 146 -29.27 -10.89 -6.36
C GLY A 146 -29.79 -9.45 -6.38
N ARG A 147 -29.53 -8.73 -5.32
CA ARG A 147 -29.89 -7.31 -5.18
C ARG A 147 -28.69 -6.45 -4.85
N THR A 148 -28.76 -5.17 -5.15
CA THR A 148 -27.83 -4.17 -4.64
C THR A 148 -28.36 -3.59 -3.33
N VAL A 149 -27.46 -3.37 -2.38
CA VAL A 149 -27.75 -2.79 -1.06
C VAL A 149 -26.83 -1.59 -0.86
N ASP A 150 -27.39 -0.41 -0.57
CA ASP A 150 -26.61 0.72 -0.09
C ASP A 150 -26.08 0.39 1.31
N TYR A 151 -24.76 0.37 1.46
CA TYR A 151 -24.11 -0.04 2.71
C TYR A 151 -23.10 0.98 3.25
N ALA A 152 -23.37 2.25 3.08
CA ALA A 152 -22.56 3.34 3.65
C ALA A 152 -22.33 3.17 5.17
N ALA A 153 -23.23 2.48 5.87
CA ALA A 153 -23.07 2.14 7.29
C ALA A 153 -21.78 1.34 7.58
N GLY A 154 -21.34 0.48 6.67
CA GLY A 154 -20.09 -0.28 6.82
C GLY A 154 -18.87 0.65 6.90
N ARG A 155 -18.79 1.66 6.02
CA ARG A 155 -17.75 2.69 6.08
C ARG A 155 -17.78 3.45 7.41
N ASN A 156 -18.95 3.80 7.91
CA ASN A 156 -19.08 4.52 9.18
C ASN A 156 -18.62 3.66 10.37
N ARG A 157 -18.80 2.33 10.32
CA ARG A 157 -18.25 1.41 11.33
C ARG A 157 -16.72 1.38 11.30
N TYR A 158 -16.10 1.41 10.12
CA TYR A 158 -14.65 1.52 10.01
C TYR A 158 -14.15 2.84 10.62
N ILE A 159 -14.81 3.97 10.34
CA ILE A 159 -14.50 5.26 10.99
C ILE A 159 -14.59 5.13 12.51
N GLY A 160 -15.67 4.55 13.03
CA GLY A 160 -15.85 4.30 14.46
C GLY A 160 -14.77 3.38 15.05
N HIS A 161 -14.36 2.36 14.28
CA HIS A 161 -13.25 1.49 14.66
C HIS A 161 -11.94 2.27 14.80
N LEU A 162 -11.55 3.06 13.79
CA LEU A 162 -10.34 3.88 13.86
C LEU A 162 -10.34 4.82 15.08
N ILE A 163 -11.45 5.50 15.33
CA ILE A 163 -11.60 6.38 16.50
C ILE A 163 -11.42 5.59 17.80
N SER A 164 -11.94 4.37 17.87
CA SER A 164 -11.83 3.52 19.07
C SER A 164 -10.43 3.02 19.38
N LEU A 165 -9.52 3.05 18.40
CA LEU A 165 -8.13 2.62 18.57
C LEU A 165 -7.28 3.68 19.24
N ALA A 166 -7.62 4.94 19.13
CA ALA A 166 -6.89 6.02 19.79
C ALA A 166 -7.09 5.97 21.31
N THR A 167 -5.99 5.98 22.04
CA THR A 167 -5.98 5.95 23.52
C THR A 167 -5.82 7.35 24.11
N ARG A 168 -5.48 8.33 23.27
CA ARG A 168 -5.20 9.72 23.64
C ARG A 168 -6.06 10.69 22.82
N SER A 169 -6.37 11.83 23.40
CA SER A 169 -6.96 12.96 22.67
C SER A 169 -5.87 13.70 21.89
N PHE A 170 -6.20 14.11 20.67
CA PHE A 170 -5.33 14.93 19.81
C PHE A 170 -5.63 16.43 19.96
N LYS A 171 -6.33 16.80 21.05
CA LYS A 171 -6.66 18.19 21.35
C LYS A 171 -5.42 19.07 21.30
N ASP A 172 -5.60 20.26 20.72
CA ASP A 172 -4.60 21.29 20.50
C ASP A 172 -3.54 20.98 19.43
N MET A 173 -3.52 19.77 18.86
CA MET A 173 -2.64 19.41 17.74
C MET A 173 -3.18 19.98 16.42
N ARG A 174 -2.33 20.67 15.66
CA ARG A 174 -2.60 21.24 14.34
C ARG A 174 -2.10 20.27 13.27
N VAL A 175 -3.02 19.53 12.66
CA VAL A 175 -2.69 18.42 11.77
C VAL A 175 -3.06 18.75 10.32
N GLY A 176 -2.08 18.67 9.42
CA GLY A 176 -2.28 18.75 7.97
C GLY A 176 -2.67 17.39 7.41
N LEU A 177 -3.68 17.35 6.53
CA LEU A 177 -4.11 16.12 5.87
C LEU A 177 -4.18 16.37 4.36
N ASP A 178 -3.32 15.70 3.59
CA ASP A 178 -3.42 15.64 2.14
C ASP A 178 -4.15 14.35 1.74
N CYS A 179 -5.38 14.51 1.25
CA CYS A 179 -6.25 13.39 0.88
C CYS A 179 -6.06 12.91 -0.56
N ALA A 180 -5.07 13.39 -1.29
CA ALA A 180 -4.77 13.01 -2.68
C ALA A 180 -5.98 13.14 -3.65
N ASN A 181 -7.01 13.91 -3.30
CA ASN A 181 -8.33 13.87 -3.95
C ASN A 181 -8.89 12.44 -4.10
N GLY A 182 -8.47 11.54 -3.21
CA GLY A 182 -8.78 10.12 -3.17
C GLY A 182 -9.75 9.74 -2.07
N SER A 183 -9.73 8.48 -1.70
CA SER A 183 -10.63 7.85 -0.73
C SER A 183 -10.51 8.42 0.69
N ALA A 184 -9.32 8.90 1.08
CA ALA A 184 -9.10 9.54 2.38
C ALA A 184 -10.02 10.75 2.60
N SER A 185 -10.46 11.42 1.53
CA SER A 185 -11.39 12.56 1.59
C SER A 185 -12.68 12.25 2.35
N SER A 186 -13.13 11.01 2.34
CA SER A 186 -14.38 10.58 2.99
C SER A 186 -14.21 10.12 4.44
N VAL A 187 -12.96 9.96 4.93
CA VAL A 187 -12.68 9.30 6.22
C VAL A 187 -11.75 10.12 7.12
N ALA A 188 -10.61 10.59 6.61
CA ALA A 188 -9.50 11.08 7.43
C ALA A 188 -9.91 12.25 8.34
N LYS A 189 -10.51 13.30 7.76
CA LYS A 189 -10.95 14.48 8.53
C LYS A 189 -11.88 14.10 9.68
N SER A 190 -12.87 13.24 9.42
CA SER A 190 -13.86 12.84 10.43
C SER A 190 -13.24 12.12 11.62
N VAL A 191 -12.21 11.30 11.37
CA VAL A 191 -11.48 10.58 12.41
C VAL A 191 -10.67 11.53 13.28
N PHE A 192 -9.87 12.42 12.66
CA PHE A 192 -9.04 13.37 13.40
C PHE A 192 -9.85 14.41 14.18
N ASP A 193 -10.93 14.93 13.59
CA ASP A 193 -11.84 15.86 14.28
C ASP A 193 -12.50 15.22 15.49
N ALA A 194 -12.93 13.94 15.37
CA ALA A 194 -13.54 13.20 16.49
C ALA A 194 -12.56 12.99 17.64
N LEU A 195 -11.24 12.90 17.34
CA LEU A 195 -10.18 12.80 18.34
C LEU A 195 -9.71 14.15 18.90
N GLY A 196 -10.29 15.25 18.39
CA GLY A 196 -10.07 16.59 18.90
C GLY A 196 -8.94 17.38 18.23
N ALA A 197 -8.35 16.88 17.15
CA ALA A 197 -7.33 17.59 16.39
C ALA A 197 -7.91 18.81 15.68
N LYS A 198 -7.10 19.86 15.51
CA LYS A 198 -7.41 20.95 14.60
C LYS A 198 -6.88 20.61 13.21
N THR A 199 -7.78 20.14 12.35
CA THR A 199 -7.43 19.64 11.01
C THR A 199 -7.35 20.75 9.97
N TYR A 200 -6.33 20.66 9.12
CA TYR A 200 -6.11 21.50 7.95
C TYR A 200 -6.00 20.58 6.74
N VAL A 201 -7.04 20.53 5.92
CA VAL A 201 -7.17 19.53 4.85
C VAL A 201 -6.93 20.18 3.50
N ILE A 202 -6.12 19.53 2.67
CA ILE A 202 -5.88 19.89 1.27
C ILE A 202 -6.19 18.70 0.37
N ASN A 203 -6.37 18.96 -0.92
CA ASN A 203 -6.65 17.93 -1.94
C ASN A 203 -7.82 17.03 -1.54
N ASN A 204 -8.93 17.64 -1.17
CA ASN A 204 -10.11 17.01 -0.57
C ASN A 204 -11.39 17.24 -1.40
N GLU A 205 -11.24 17.65 -2.65
CA GLU A 205 -12.35 17.96 -3.56
C GLU A 205 -12.23 17.10 -4.84
N PRO A 206 -12.51 15.78 -4.73
CA PRO A 206 -12.38 14.87 -5.86
C PRO A 206 -13.39 15.21 -6.96
N ASN A 207 -12.93 15.29 -8.20
CA ASN A 207 -13.76 15.52 -9.39
C ASN A 207 -13.77 14.34 -10.39
N GLY A 208 -13.12 13.25 -10.03
CA GLY A 208 -13.02 12.02 -10.82
C GLY A 208 -11.81 11.94 -11.75
N VAL A 209 -11.09 13.05 -11.95
CA VAL A 209 -9.90 13.13 -12.83
C VAL A 209 -8.70 13.79 -12.17
N ASN A 210 -8.78 14.12 -10.90
CA ASN A 210 -7.71 14.81 -10.16
C ASN A 210 -7.07 13.98 -9.04
N ILE A 211 -7.45 12.71 -8.88
CA ILE A 211 -6.84 11.81 -7.90
C ILE A 211 -5.33 11.66 -8.15
N ASN A 212 -4.50 11.79 -7.12
CA ASN A 212 -3.02 11.72 -7.16
C ASN A 212 -2.35 12.77 -8.07
N THR A 213 -3.09 13.70 -8.65
CA THR A 213 -2.53 14.68 -9.57
C THR A 213 -1.85 15.81 -8.79
N ASN A 214 -0.52 15.79 -8.75
CA ASN A 214 0.32 16.73 -8.00
C ASN A 214 -0.12 16.84 -6.52
N CYS A 215 -0.44 15.72 -5.89
CA CYS A 215 -0.88 15.66 -4.50
C CYS A 215 -0.70 14.26 -3.89
N GLY A 216 -0.89 14.17 -2.58
CA GLY A 216 -0.81 12.93 -1.83
C GLY A 216 0.61 12.43 -1.59
N SER A 217 0.74 11.14 -1.24
CA SER A 217 1.99 10.53 -0.79
C SER A 217 3.09 10.47 -1.85
N THR A 218 2.75 10.61 -3.13
CA THR A 218 3.72 10.64 -4.25
C THR A 218 4.17 12.03 -4.66
N HIS A 219 3.53 13.08 -4.10
CA HIS A 219 3.82 14.49 -4.30
C HIS A 219 3.86 15.22 -2.96
N ILE A 220 4.71 14.73 -2.08
CA ILE A 220 4.77 15.14 -0.68
C ILE A 220 5.21 16.60 -0.50
N GLU A 221 5.88 17.18 -1.49
CA GLU A 221 6.34 18.57 -1.51
C GLU A 221 5.20 19.57 -1.27
N VAL A 222 4.00 19.26 -1.75
CA VAL A 222 2.80 20.12 -1.53
C VAL A 222 2.45 20.19 -0.04
N LEU A 223 2.47 19.05 0.65
CA LEU A 223 2.21 19.01 2.08
C LEU A 223 3.35 19.63 2.89
N GLN A 224 4.62 19.47 2.45
CA GLN A 224 5.78 20.09 3.11
C GLN A 224 5.67 21.62 3.14
N GLU A 225 5.32 22.24 2.02
CA GLU A 225 5.09 23.67 1.91
C GLU A 225 3.89 24.11 2.78
N TYR A 226 2.80 23.34 2.77
CA TYR A 226 1.60 23.65 3.53
C TYR A 226 1.83 23.56 5.04
N VAL A 227 2.58 22.57 5.53
CA VAL A 227 2.96 22.44 6.95
C VAL A 227 3.74 23.68 7.40
N LYS A 228 4.73 24.12 6.61
CA LYS A 228 5.54 25.32 6.89
C LYS A 228 4.69 26.59 6.88
N GLU A 229 3.89 26.80 5.82
CA GLU A 229 3.06 27.99 5.66
C GLU A 229 2.05 28.16 6.81
N LYS A 230 1.42 27.07 7.19
CA LYS A 230 0.39 27.09 8.24
C LYS A 230 0.95 26.88 9.65
N HIS A 231 2.25 26.65 9.79
CA HIS A 231 2.92 26.32 11.06
C HIS A 231 2.22 25.16 11.77
N LEU A 232 2.02 24.05 11.05
CA LEU A 232 1.36 22.85 11.59
C LEU A 232 2.33 22.05 12.44
N ASP A 233 1.79 21.28 13.40
CA ASP A 233 2.61 20.41 14.25
C ASP A 233 3.05 19.15 13.50
N ILE A 234 2.26 18.74 12.49
CA ILE A 234 2.50 17.54 11.68
C ILE A 234 1.61 17.56 10.43
N GLY A 235 2.04 16.87 9.36
CA GLY A 235 1.23 16.60 8.18
C GLY A 235 1.22 15.11 7.83
N PHE A 236 0.12 14.63 7.24
CA PHE A 236 -0.01 13.27 6.71
C PHE A 236 -0.55 13.33 5.27
N ALA A 237 0.12 12.66 4.35
CA ALA A 237 -0.31 12.51 2.97
C ALA A 237 -0.65 11.03 2.70
N TYR A 238 -1.79 10.82 2.09
CA TYR A 238 -2.28 9.50 1.70
C TYR A 238 -2.15 9.31 0.19
N ASP A 239 -2.25 8.08 -0.28
CA ASP A 239 -2.45 7.79 -1.70
C ASP A 239 -3.94 7.62 -2.05
N GLY A 240 -4.24 7.31 -3.31
CA GLY A 240 -5.61 7.35 -3.82
C GLY A 240 -6.62 6.46 -3.09
N ASP A 241 -6.22 5.30 -2.56
CA ASP A 241 -7.07 4.41 -1.77
C ASP A 241 -6.68 4.31 -0.29
N ALA A 242 -5.77 5.18 0.13
CA ALA A 242 -5.35 5.41 1.50
C ALA A 242 -4.84 4.15 2.23
N ASP A 243 -4.23 3.24 1.52
CA ASP A 243 -3.49 2.12 2.09
C ASP A 243 -2.04 2.50 2.46
N ARG A 244 -1.59 3.71 2.05
CA ARG A 244 -0.29 4.30 2.35
C ARG A 244 -0.42 5.62 3.09
N CYS A 245 0.62 5.93 3.90
CA CYS A 245 0.79 7.19 4.59
C CYS A 245 2.26 7.60 4.61
N ILE A 246 2.54 8.83 4.17
CA ILE A 246 3.82 9.52 4.38
C ILE A 246 3.55 10.71 5.28
N ALA A 247 4.42 10.95 6.25
CA ALA A 247 4.28 12.07 7.16
C ALA A 247 5.26 13.21 6.86
N VAL A 248 4.94 14.39 7.36
CA VAL A 248 5.78 15.58 7.33
C VAL A 248 5.87 16.12 8.75
N ASP A 249 7.10 16.34 9.23
CA ASP A 249 7.35 16.87 10.56
C ASP A 249 7.02 18.38 10.66
N GLU A 250 7.11 18.94 11.87
CA GLU A 250 6.86 20.35 12.18
C GLU A 250 7.79 21.33 11.43
N ASN A 251 8.93 20.85 10.91
CA ASN A 251 9.89 21.63 10.14
C ASN A 251 9.68 21.49 8.63
N GLY A 252 8.72 20.66 8.21
CA GLY A 252 8.43 20.36 6.81
C GLY A 252 9.37 19.30 6.21
N ASN A 253 10.04 18.49 7.03
CA ASN A 253 10.84 17.38 6.54
C ASN A 253 9.99 16.14 6.34
N VAL A 254 10.29 15.36 5.29
CA VAL A 254 9.60 14.10 5.01
C VAL A 254 9.97 13.05 6.06
N VAL A 255 8.96 12.38 6.58
CA VAL A 255 9.08 11.18 7.41
C VAL A 255 8.42 10.05 6.65
N ASP A 256 9.24 9.29 5.92
CA ASP A 256 8.80 8.19 5.05
C ASP A 256 8.40 6.93 5.85
N GLY A 257 8.01 5.88 5.12
CA GLY A 257 7.57 4.64 5.75
C GLY A 257 8.61 3.99 6.65
N ASP A 258 9.89 4.07 6.31
CA ASP A 258 10.97 3.51 7.13
C ASP A 258 11.09 4.24 8.47
N ARG A 259 11.07 5.57 8.44
CA ARG A 259 11.08 6.40 9.65
C ARG A 259 9.82 6.20 10.49
N ILE A 260 8.64 6.06 9.84
CA ILE A 260 7.39 5.76 10.55
C ILE A 260 7.46 4.38 11.22
N ILE A 261 7.96 3.35 10.53
CA ILE A 261 8.17 2.01 11.10
C ILE A 261 9.09 2.09 12.34
N TYR A 262 10.18 2.85 12.25
CA TYR A 262 11.08 3.05 13.39
C TYR A 262 10.38 3.71 14.57
N VAL A 263 9.71 4.84 14.35
CA VAL A 263 9.02 5.61 15.40
C VAL A 263 7.95 4.75 16.08
N CYS A 264 7.09 4.10 15.30
CA CYS A 264 6.04 3.24 15.82
C CYS A 264 6.60 1.95 16.44
N GLY A 265 7.64 1.37 15.85
CA GLY A 265 8.32 0.18 16.38
C GLY A 265 8.95 0.43 17.73
N LYS A 266 9.71 1.52 17.88
CA LYS A 266 10.29 1.95 19.15
C LYS A 266 9.21 2.21 20.21
N TYR A 267 8.13 2.92 19.84
CA TYR A 267 7.00 3.16 20.72
C TYR A 267 6.35 1.86 21.21
N LEU A 268 6.09 0.90 20.31
CA LEU A 268 5.52 -0.40 20.68
C LEU A 268 6.48 -1.27 21.50
N MET A 269 7.79 -1.22 21.20
CA MET A 269 8.82 -1.94 21.92
C MET A 269 8.90 -1.48 23.38
N GLU A 270 8.93 -0.19 23.62
CA GLU A 270 8.98 0.42 24.96
C GLU A 270 7.72 0.11 25.79
N GLN A 271 6.60 -0.14 25.14
CA GLN A 271 5.37 -0.60 25.79
C GLN A 271 5.27 -2.12 25.96
N GLY A 272 6.29 -2.88 25.54
CA GLY A 272 6.27 -4.35 25.57
C GLY A 272 5.22 -4.96 24.61
N LYS A 273 4.81 -4.20 23.59
CA LYS A 273 3.78 -4.61 22.62
C LYS A 273 4.34 -5.07 21.28
N LEU A 274 5.65 -4.86 21.04
CA LEU A 274 6.33 -5.31 19.84
C LEU A 274 6.81 -6.75 20.03
N LYS A 275 6.20 -7.70 19.34
CA LYS A 275 6.51 -9.13 19.42
C LYS A 275 8.00 -9.38 19.12
N ASP A 276 8.72 -9.99 20.05
CA ASP A 276 10.16 -10.30 19.98
C ASP A 276 11.06 -9.09 19.66
N ASN A 277 10.54 -7.86 19.90
CA ASN A 277 11.13 -6.59 19.52
C ASN A 277 11.45 -6.51 18.01
N THR A 278 10.62 -7.12 17.16
CA THR A 278 10.89 -7.29 15.72
C THR A 278 9.86 -6.53 14.87
N VAL A 279 10.37 -5.81 13.87
CA VAL A 279 9.60 -5.21 12.77
C VAL A 279 9.90 -5.96 11.47
N VAL A 280 8.95 -5.97 10.54
CA VAL A 280 9.14 -6.60 9.22
C VAL A 280 9.23 -5.52 8.15
N THR A 281 10.28 -5.57 7.35
CA THR A 281 10.56 -4.61 6.28
C THR A 281 10.86 -5.33 4.97
N THR A 282 11.19 -4.60 3.92
CA THR A 282 11.66 -5.18 2.68
C THR A 282 13.16 -4.90 2.47
N ILE A 283 13.79 -5.63 1.58
CA ILE A 283 15.18 -5.38 1.16
C ILE A 283 15.41 -3.97 0.61
N MET A 284 14.34 -3.20 0.32
CA MET A 284 14.43 -1.82 -0.17
C MET A 284 14.42 -0.77 0.94
N SER A 285 14.13 -1.15 2.19
CA SER A 285 14.20 -0.21 3.32
C SER A 285 15.62 0.34 3.48
N ASN A 286 15.72 1.61 3.81
CA ASN A 286 17.00 2.33 3.85
C ASN A 286 17.95 1.76 4.91
N LEU A 287 19.25 1.71 4.61
CA LEU A 287 20.30 1.26 5.54
C LEU A 287 20.24 2.01 6.89
N GLY A 288 19.82 3.27 6.86
CA GLY A 288 19.66 4.09 8.06
C GLY A 288 18.63 3.53 9.04
N LEU A 289 17.55 2.91 8.55
CA LEU A 289 16.57 2.22 9.41
C LEU A 289 17.25 1.08 10.17
N TYR A 290 18.00 0.24 9.49
CA TYR A 290 18.67 -0.92 10.11
C TYR A 290 19.68 -0.49 11.18
N LYS A 291 20.52 0.50 10.86
CA LYS A 291 21.48 1.07 11.83
C LYS A 291 20.79 1.68 13.06
N ALA A 292 19.65 2.34 12.86
CA ALA A 292 18.87 2.89 13.97
C ALA A 292 18.24 1.79 14.82
N CYS A 293 17.72 0.72 14.20
CA CYS A 293 17.20 -0.45 14.89
C CYS A 293 18.28 -1.14 15.74
N ASP A 294 19.46 -1.40 15.16
CA ASP A 294 20.59 -2.03 15.84
C ASP A 294 21.02 -1.24 17.08
N LYS A 295 21.04 0.09 16.98
CA LYS A 295 21.43 0.99 18.09
C LYS A 295 20.54 0.86 19.31
N ILE A 296 19.26 0.55 19.15
CA ILE A 296 18.30 0.39 20.26
C ILE A 296 17.97 -1.07 20.58
N GLY A 297 18.55 -2.04 19.87
CA GLY A 297 18.25 -3.47 20.02
C GLY A 297 16.89 -3.89 19.48
N MET A 298 16.30 -3.11 18.57
CA MET A 298 15.12 -3.49 17.81
C MET A 298 15.55 -4.40 16.66
N LYS A 299 14.93 -5.56 16.55
CA LYS A 299 15.20 -6.53 15.49
C LYS A 299 14.37 -6.22 14.24
N TYR A 300 14.82 -6.72 13.10
CA TYR A 300 14.10 -6.59 11.84
C TYR A 300 14.22 -7.86 10.99
N GLU A 301 13.14 -8.15 10.27
CA GLU A 301 13.10 -9.17 9.22
C GLU A 301 13.01 -8.47 7.87
N GLN A 302 13.79 -8.94 6.90
CA GLN A 302 13.79 -8.41 5.53
C GLN A 302 13.13 -9.39 4.59
N THR A 303 12.12 -8.93 3.88
CA THR A 303 11.43 -9.73 2.86
C THR A 303 11.76 -9.25 1.44
N ALA A 304 11.35 -9.99 0.44
CA ALA A 304 11.27 -9.48 -0.92
C ALA A 304 10.33 -8.26 -0.98
N VAL A 305 10.49 -7.44 -2.01
CA VAL A 305 9.66 -6.24 -2.24
C VAL A 305 8.22 -6.64 -2.54
N GLY A 306 7.29 -6.04 -1.82
CA GLY A 306 5.86 -6.24 -1.97
C GLY A 306 5.19 -6.51 -0.62
N ASP A 307 4.09 -5.83 -0.38
CA ASP A 307 3.27 -5.91 0.84
C ASP A 307 2.84 -7.34 1.19
N LYS A 308 2.60 -8.18 0.18
CA LYS A 308 2.28 -9.60 0.33
C LYS A 308 3.36 -10.33 1.14
N TYR A 309 4.63 -10.15 0.79
CA TYR A 309 5.74 -10.84 1.47
C TYR A 309 5.94 -10.34 2.89
N VAL A 310 5.77 -9.03 3.10
CA VAL A 310 5.78 -8.43 4.45
C VAL A 310 4.69 -9.07 5.30
N TYR A 311 3.47 -9.10 4.78
CA TYR A 311 2.33 -9.64 5.53
C TYR A 311 2.46 -11.15 5.79
N GLU A 312 2.87 -11.95 4.81
CA GLU A 312 3.12 -13.39 4.97
C GLU A 312 4.16 -13.68 6.08
N ASN A 313 5.25 -12.90 6.12
CA ASN A 313 6.26 -13.02 7.18
C ASN A 313 5.66 -12.65 8.55
N MET A 314 4.91 -11.53 8.62
CA MET A 314 4.24 -11.11 9.85
C MET A 314 3.28 -12.18 10.38
N LEU A 315 2.47 -12.76 9.49
CA LEU A 315 1.49 -13.79 9.87
C LEU A 315 2.17 -15.05 10.37
N LYS A 316 3.20 -15.52 9.66
CA LYS A 316 3.95 -16.73 10.01
C LYS A 316 4.60 -16.63 11.38
N ASN A 317 5.13 -15.47 11.74
CA ASN A 317 5.90 -15.27 12.97
C ASN A 317 5.09 -14.57 14.08
N GLY A 318 3.88 -14.10 13.78
CA GLY A 318 3.03 -13.37 14.71
C GLY A 318 3.53 -11.95 14.99
N TYR A 319 4.30 -11.34 14.08
CA TYR A 319 4.78 -9.98 14.22
C TYR A 319 3.65 -8.95 14.07
N VAL A 320 3.77 -7.83 14.76
CA VAL A 320 2.66 -6.87 14.91
C VAL A 320 2.82 -5.61 14.07
N LEU A 321 4.03 -5.34 13.57
CA LEU A 321 4.34 -4.16 12.76
C LEU A 321 5.25 -4.55 11.60
N GLY A 322 4.87 -4.17 10.41
CA GLY A 322 5.69 -4.29 9.21
C GLY A 322 5.24 -3.31 8.15
N GLY A 323 6.05 -3.14 7.12
CA GLY A 323 5.71 -2.25 6.01
C GLY A 323 6.88 -1.97 5.08
N GLU A 324 6.68 -0.96 4.26
CA GLU A 324 7.58 -0.53 3.20
C GLU A 324 7.88 0.96 3.30
N GLN A 325 9.02 1.38 2.77
CA GLN A 325 9.42 2.79 2.68
C GLN A 325 8.34 3.65 2.00
N SER A 326 7.58 3.08 1.07
CA SER A 326 6.47 3.74 0.36
C SER A 326 5.31 4.18 1.27
N GLY A 327 5.33 3.83 2.56
CA GLY A 327 4.29 4.17 3.52
C GLY A 327 3.17 3.13 3.63
N HIS A 328 3.25 1.99 2.96
CA HIS A 328 2.33 0.87 3.18
C HIS A 328 2.72 0.15 4.46
N ILE A 329 2.03 0.48 5.57
CA ILE A 329 2.37 0.02 6.92
C ILE A 329 1.21 -0.76 7.51
N ILE A 330 1.52 -1.94 8.03
CA ILE A 330 0.57 -2.91 8.57
C ILE A 330 0.74 -3.02 10.09
N PHE A 331 -0.33 -2.74 10.81
CA PHE A 331 -0.47 -3.03 12.24
C PHE A 331 -1.37 -4.26 12.40
N SER A 332 -0.81 -5.47 12.40
CA SER A 332 -1.57 -6.73 12.26
C SER A 332 -2.60 -6.99 13.36
N LYS A 333 -2.48 -6.34 14.51
CA LYS A 333 -3.51 -6.38 15.57
C LYS A 333 -4.80 -5.67 15.16
N HIS A 334 -4.74 -4.73 14.24
CA HIS A 334 -5.85 -3.84 13.89
C HIS A 334 -6.28 -3.97 12.44
N ALA A 335 -5.34 -4.16 11.52
CA ALA A 335 -5.56 -4.24 10.08
C ALA A 335 -4.92 -5.49 9.46
N ARG A 336 -5.42 -5.91 8.29
CA ARG A 336 -4.91 -7.05 7.50
C ARG A 336 -4.17 -6.62 6.24
N THR A 337 -4.12 -5.34 6.00
CA THR A 337 -3.40 -4.67 4.90
C THR A 337 -2.81 -3.37 5.42
N GLY A 338 -2.04 -2.66 4.63
CA GLY A 338 -1.64 -1.30 4.94
C GLY A 338 -2.88 -0.42 5.17
N ASP A 339 -2.76 0.47 6.15
CA ASP A 339 -3.83 1.41 6.51
C ASP A 339 -3.20 2.77 6.84
N GLY A 340 -3.29 3.68 5.88
CA GLY A 340 -2.66 4.99 6.00
C GLY A 340 -3.25 5.83 7.14
N ILE A 341 -4.57 5.75 7.36
CA ILE A 341 -5.21 6.52 8.43
C ILE A 341 -4.86 5.92 9.79
N LEU A 342 -4.91 4.60 9.94
CA LEU A 342 -4.42 3.93 11.15
C LEU A 342 -2.96 4.27 11.43
N THR A 343 -2.11 4.25 10.40
CA THR A 343 -0.69 4.62 10.51
C THR A 343 -0.51 6.02 11.08
N SER A 344 -1.26 7.00 10.54
CA SER A 344 -1.22 8.36 11.04
C SER A 344 -1.70 8.47 12.51
N LEU A 345 -2.71 7.69 12.93
CA LEU A 345 -3.13 7.62 14.33
C LEU A 345 -2.03 7.05 15.23
N MET A 346 -1.35 6.00 14.81
CA MET A 346 -0.27 5.38 15.59
C MET A 346 0.95 6.31 15.75
N VAL A 347 1.26 7.10 14.72
CA VAL A 347 2.27 8.17 14.81
C VAL A 347 1.85 9.23 15.84
N MET A 348 0.59 9.67 15.79
CA MET A 348 0.05 10.63 16.78
C MET A 348 0.12 10.09 18.22
N GLU A 349 -0.23 8.83 18.44
CA GLU A 349 -0.10 8.17 19.74
C GLU A 349 1.36 8.21 20.26
N ALA A 350 2.33 7.92 19.38
CA ALA A 350 3.76 7.95 19.74
C ALA A 350 4.22 9.37 20.13
N ILE A 351 3.86 10.37 19.34
CA ILE A 351 4.20 11.79 19.59
C ILE A 351 3.64 12.25 20.93
N ILE A 352 2.36 12.01 21.16
CA ILE A 352 1.67 12.49 22.37
C ILE A 352 2.19 11.78 23.62
N GLU A 353 2.38 10.46 23.56
CA GLU A 353 2.92 9.68 24.68
C GLU A 353 4.35 10.12 25.04
N LYS A 354 5.20 10.31 24.03
CA LYS A 354 6.59 10.73 24.21
C LYS A 354 6.73 12.20 24.56
N LYS A 355 5.70 13.02 24.32
CA LYS A 355 5.75 14.49 24.44
C LYS A 355 6.92 15.08 23.63
N GLN A 356 7.15 14.55 22.45
CA GLN A 356 8.19 14.95 21.52
C GLN A 356 7.59 15.19 20.14
N THR A 357 8.23 16.03 19.35
CA THR A 357 7.80 16.25 17.95
C THR A 357 8.17 15.08 17.07
N LEU A 358 7.48 14.96 15.91
CA LEU A 358 7.81 13.91 14.96
C LEU A 358 9.24 14.05 14.45
N GLY A 359 9.70 15.28 14.17
CA GLY A 359 11.09 15.54 13.74
C GLY A 359 12.10 14.99 14.73
N THR A 360 11.89 15.23 16.03
CA THR A 360 12.78 14.70 17.09
C THR A 360 12.80 13.16 17.11
N LEU A 361 11.64 12.51 17.00
CA LEU A 361 11.54 11.04 17.01
C LEU A 361 12.14 10.40 15.76
N ALA A 362 11.96 11.02 14.60
CA ALA A 362 12.40 10.51 13.30
C ALA A 362 13.90 10.79 13.03
N ASP A 363 14.52 11.79 13.67
CA ASP A 363 15.94 12.17 13.46
C ASP A 363 16.93 11.10 13.93
N GLU A 364 16.47 10.13 14.70
CA GLU A 364 17.29 8.97 15.09
C GLU A 364 17.62 8.07 13.88
N VAL A 365 16.79 8.10 12.81
CA VAL A 365 17.04 7.40 11.55
C VAL A 365 17.71 8.35 10.56
N LYS A 366 18.99 8.16 10.35
CA LYS A 366 19.76 8.91 9.35
C LYS A 366 19.60 8.26 7.99
N ILE A 367 18.88 8.92 7.09
CA ILE A 367 18.67 8.41 5.73
C ILE A 367 19.98 8.47 4.94
N PHE A 368 20.39 7.34 4.40
CA PHE A 368 21.51 7.25 3.48
C PHE A 368 21.05 7.66 2.08
N PRO A 369 21.81 8.52 1.39
CA PRO A 369 21.62 8.76 -0.04
C PRO A 369 21.52 7.44 -0.80
N GLN A 370 20.61 7.39 -1.78
CA GLN A 370 20.31 6.18 -2.55
C GLN A 370 20.25 6.53 -4.03
N LEU A 371 20.96 5.78 -4.85
CA LEU A 371 20.83 5.85 -6.31
C LEU A 371 20.43 4.49 -6.88
N LEU A 372 19.39 4.49 -7.71
CA LEU A 372 18.91 3.31 -8.43
C LEU A 372 18.97 3.57 -9.93
N LYS A 373 19.66 2.69 -10.68
CA LYS A 373 19.63 2.69 -12.15
C LYS A 373 18.96 1.42 -12.68
N ASN A 374 18.09 1.61 -13.66
CA ASN A 374 17.48 0.53 -14.41
C ASN A 374 18.34 0.22 -15.63
N VAL A 375 18.83 -0.99 -15.76
CA VAL A 375 19.65 -1.45 -16.89
C VAL A 375 18.83 -2.43 -17.71
N ARG A 376 18.57 -2.08 -18.97
CA ARG A 376 17.84 -2.93 -19.89
C ARG A 376 18.73 -4.07 -20.36
N VAL A 377 18.26 -5.31 -20.20
CA VAL A 377 19.06 -6.52 -20.49
C VAL A 377 18.30 -7.50 -21.36
N LYS A 378 19.03 -8.27 -22.16
CA LYS A 378 18.49 -9.31 -23.06
C LYS A 378 17.79 -10.43 -22.27
N ASP A 379 18.41 -10.87 -21.19
CA ASP A 379 17.86 -11.87 -20.26
C ASP A 379 18.29 -11.56 -18.82
N LYS A 380 17.33 -11.38 -17.94
CA LYS A 380 17.54 -10.97 -16.55
C LYS A 380 18.33 -12.01 -15.75
N LYS A 381 18.00 -13.30 -15.95
CA LYS A 381 18.64 -14.37 -15.20
C LYS A 381 20.10 -14.54 -15.62
N THR A 382 20.36 -14.56 -16.91
CA THR A 382 21.72 -14.63 -17.45
C THR A 382 22.58 -13.47 -16.95
N ALA A 383 22.02 -12.28 -16.86
CA ALA A 383 22.75 -11.12 -16.38
C ALA A 383 23.02 -11.16 -14.87
N LEU A 384 22.08 -11.64 -14.05
CA LEU A 384 22.30 -11.83 -12.61
C LEU A 384 23.24 -12.98 -12.28
N ASP A 385 23.20 -14.05 -13.06
CA ASP A 385 24.04 -15.25 -12.86
C ASP A 385 25.45 -15.09 -13.49
N ASN A 386 25.73 -13.96 -14.18
CA ASN A 386 27.04 -13.71 -14.77
C ASN A 386 28.13 -13.52 -13.71
N ALA A 387 29.18 -14.34 -13.75
CA ALA A 387 30.21 -14.36 -12.73
C ALA A 387 30.99 -13.04 -12.61
N THR A 388 31.21 -12.33 -13.74
CA THR A 388 31.89 -11.03 -13.73
C THR A 388 31.03 -9.95 -13.06
N VAL A 389 29.70 -9.98 -13.29
CA VAL A 389 28.75 -9.07 -12.64
C VAL A 389 28.68 -9.36 -11.14
N GLN A 390 28.58 -10.63 -10.74
CA GLN A 390 28.58 -11.01 -9.33
C GLN A 390 29.86 -10.57 -8.61
N ALA A 391 31.02 -10.81 -9.20
CA ALA A 391 32.30 -10.36 -8.65
C ALA A 391 32.38 -8.83 -8.51
N ALA A 392 31.80 -8.07 -9.45
CA ALA A 392 31.74 -6.60 -9.36
C ALA A 392 30.82 -6.15 -8.22
N VAL A 393 29.69 -6.84 -8.00
CA VAL A 393 28.77 -6.58 -6.89
C VAL A 393 29.43 -6.87 -5.55
N GLU A 394 30.07 -8.04 -5.41
CA GLU A 394 30.78 -8.43 -4.19
C GLU A 394 31.91 -7.44 -3.86
N LYS A 395 32.73 -7.09 -4.84
CA LYS A 395 33.78 -6.09 -4.66
C LYS A 395 33.21 -4.74 -4.22
N THR A 396 32.11 -4.30 -4.82
CA THR A 396 31.44 -3.05 -4.42
C THR A 396 30.90 -3.12 -2.98
N ALA A 397 30.34 -4.26 -2.59
CA ALA A 397 29.86 -4.47 -1.22
C ALA A 397 31.03 -4.43 -0.21
N GLU A 398 32.17 -5.05 -0.52
CA GLU A 398 33.38 -4.99 0.30
C GLU A 398 33.93 -3.56 0.44
N GLU A 399 34.00 -2.82 -0.67
CA GLU A 399 34.48 -1.43 -0.65
C GLU A 399 33.55 -0.47 0.11
N LEU A 400 32.23 -0.68 0.06
CA LEU A 400 31.25 0.09 0.84
C LEU A 400 31.28 -0.26 2.34
N GLY A 401 31.62 -1.49 2.69
CA GLY A 401 31.71 -1.97 4.07
C GLY A 401 30.38 -1.76 4.84
N THR A 402 30.50 -1.21 6.05
CA THR A 402 29.33 -0.92 6.89
C THR A 402 28.65 0.41 6.58
N ASP A 403 29.28 1.29 5.79
CA ASP A 403 28.80 2.65 5.52
C ASP A 403 28.07 2.78 4.18
N GLY A 404 27.73 1.65 3.59
CA GLY A 404 26.90 1.58 2.40
C GLY A 404 26.48 0.15 2.10
N ARG A 405 25.68 0.00 1.05
CA ARG A 405 25.31 -1.32 0.50
C ARG A 405 24.98 -1.21 -0.98
N ILE A 406 25.09 -2.34 -1.64
CA ILE A 406 24.63 -2.52 -3.02
C ILE A 406 23.56 -3.60 -3.08
N LEU A 407 22.53 -3.37 -3.89
CA LEU A 407 21.48 -4.34 -4.19
C LEU A 407 21.27 -4.41 -5.70
N VAL A 408 21.43 -5.61 -6.27
CA VAL A 408 21.14 -5.87 -7.68
C VAL A 408 20.02 -6.89 -7.78
N ARG A 409 18.95 -6.56 -8.49
CA ARG A 409 17.77 -7.43 -8.61
C ARG A 409 17.07 -7.27 -9.95
N GLU A 410 16.30 -8.27 -10.34
CA GLU A 410 15.42 -8.16 -11.49
C GLU A 410 14.17 -7.30 -11.19
N SER A 411 13.65 -6.67 -12.25
CA SER A 411 12.31 -6.09 -12.24
C SER A 411 11.26 -7.18 -12.45
N GLY A 412 10.17 -7.14 -11.66
CA GLY A 412 9.07 -8.10 -11.81
C GLY A 412 8.28 -7.91 -13.11
N THR A 413 8.28 -6.70 -13.68
CA THR A 413 7.38 -6.33 -14.80
C THR A 413 8.11 -5.93 -16.08
N GLU A 414 9.37 -5.48 -15.98
CA GLU A 414 10.14 -4.95 -17.10
C GLU A 414 11.37 -5.81 -17.39
N PRO A 415 11.91 -5.81 -18.62
CA PRO A 415 13.14 -6.51 -18.99
C PRO A 415 14.37 -5.74 -18.52
N VAL A 416 14.42 -5.36 -17.22
CA VAL A 416 15.52 -4.60 -16.63
C VAL A 416 16.05 -5.27 -15.37
N ILE A 417 17.35 -5.07 -15.14
CA ILE A 417 17.98 -5.27 -13.82
C ILE A 417 18.04 -3.89 -13.14
N ARG A 418 17.76 -3.89 -11.87
CA ARG A 418 17.85 -2.71 -11.01
C ARG A 418 19.10 -2.78 -10.16
N VAL A 419 20.01 -1.83 -10.39
CA VAL A 419 21.23 -1.67 -9.60
C VAL A 419 21.03 -0.49 -8.66
N MET A 420 21.05 -0.74 -7.37
CA MET A 420 20.85 0.25 -6.31
C MET A 420 22.05 0.28 -5.38
N VAL A 421 22.55 1.47 -5.07
CA VAL A 421 23.56 1.70 -4.05
C VAL A 421 23.03 2.71 -3.04
N GLU A 422 23.27 2.45 -1.77
CA GLU A 422 23.15 3.39 -0.66
C GLU A 422 24.53 3.63 -0.07
N ALA A 423 24.88 4.91 0.16
CA ALA A 423 26.18 5.28 0.69
C ALA A 423 26.13 6.63 1.41
N ALA A 424 27.27 7.08 1.93
CA ALA A 424 27.39 8.31 2.71
C ALA A 424 27.13 9.60 1.90
N SER A 425 27.22 9.57 0.55
CA SER A 425 26.91 10.70 -0.32
C SER A 425 26.42 10.23 -1.69
N ASP A 426 25.74 11.15 -2.41
CA ASP A 426 25.24 10.89 -3.77
C ASP A 426 26.38 10.58 -4.74
N GLU A 427 27.54 11.24 -4.61
CA GLU A 427 28.71 11.02 -5.47
C GLU A 427 29.26 9.59 -5.29
N ILE A 428 29.24 9.06 -4.06
CA ILE A 428 29.66 7.68 -3.77
C ILE A 428 28.65 6.70 -4.37
N CYS A 429 27.36 6.99 -4.25
CA CYS A 429 26.31 6.18 -4.85
C CYS A 429 26.48 6.10 -6.37
N GLU A 430 26.67 7.24 -7.03
CA GLU A 430 26.86 7.34 -8.49
C GLU A 430 28.09 6.56 -8.95
N LYS A 431 29.24 6.76 -8.29
CA LYS A 431 30.48 6.05 -8.59
C LYS A 431 30.28 4.53 -8.63
N TYR A 432 29.64 3.99 -7.60
CA TYR A 432 29.51 2.54 -7.46
C TYR A 432 28.39 1.95 -8.32
N VAL A 433 27.26 2.63 -8.48
CA VAL A 433 26.23 2.22 -9.44
C VAL A 433 26.82 2.16 -10.84
N ASP A 434 27.52 3.21 -11.26
CA ASP A 434 28.12 3.28 -12.59
C ASP A 434 29.19 2.23 -12.82
N SER A 435 29.96 1.90 -11.80
CA SER A 435 30.97 0.83 -11.92
C SER A 435 30.34 -0.52 -12.25
N VAL A 436 29.24 -0.88 -11.59
CA VAL A 436 28.54 -2.13 -11.83
C VAL A 436 27.75 -2.12 -13.14
N VAL A 437 27.10 -1.01 -13.48
CA VAL A 437 26.41 -0.84 -14.77
C VAL A 437 27.37 -1.02 -15.94
N LYS A 438 28.56 -0.39 -15.89
CA LYS A 438 29.61 -0.57 -16.92
C LYS A 438 30.07 -2.04 -17.07
N VAL A 439 30.13 -2.81 -16.00
CA VAL A 439 30.43 -4.24 -16.08
C VAL A 439 29.32 -4.98 -16.83
N ILE A 440 28.05 -4.71 -16.51
CA ILE A 440 26.90 -5.32 -17.20
C ILE A 440 26.92 -4.99 -18.71
N GLU A 441 27.27 -3.75 -19.06
CA GLU A 441 27.41 -3.30 -20.45
C GLU A 441 28.57 -3.98 -21.16
N SER A 442 29.75 -4.04 -20.51
CA SER A 442 30.98 -4.63 -21.10
C SER A 442 30.88 -6.14 -21.35
N GLU A 443 30.07 -6.85 -20.57
CA GLU A 443 29.75 -8.28 -20.76
C GLU A 443 28.75 -8.51 -21.92
N GLY A 444 28.27 -7.44 -22.60
CA GLY A 444 27.33 -7.53 -23.72
C GLY A 444 25.93 -8.04 -23.33
N LEU A 445 25.55 -7.87 -22.07
CA LEU A 445 24.27 -8.35 -21.51
C LEU A 445 23.12 -7.37 -21.77
N CYS A 446 23.42 -6.11 -22.13
CA CYS A 446 22.43 -5.10 -22.48
C CYS A 446 21.78 -5.34 -23.86
N GLU A 447 20.52 -4.86 -24.03
CA GLU A 447 19.82 -4.80 -25.32
C GLU A 447 20.47 -3.79 -26.27
#